data_7221e87530e4847fc7e80b410a2c3924
#
_entry.id   7221e87530e4847fc7e80b410a2c3924
#
_cell.length_a   1.000
_cell.length_b   1.000
_cell.length_c   1.000
_cell.angle_alpha   90.00
_cell.angle_beta   90.00
_cell.angle_gamma   90.00
#
_symmetry.space_group_name_H-M   'P 1'
#
loop_
_entity.id
_entity.type
_entity.pdbx_description
1 polymer ?
#
loop_
_entity_poly.entity_id
_entity_poly.type
_entity_poly.pdbx_seq_one_letter_code
_entity_poly.pdbx_strand_id
1 'polypeptide(L)'
;MAASGQPGVYLLQEKGDLVEMLEQPYDSEALLQRLLSQHPSLLGGSQIDPDSPRKWLLITRECGIPVEQNGGDRWAVDHLFFDQDAIPTLVEVKRSTDTRIRREVVGQMLDYAANCIVHWPIETLRQRFDTQCAIDQQNPVERLAAFLGDEQTSGGFWQAVKTNLQAGKIRLLFVADEIPTELRRVVEFLNGQMDPAEVLAIEVRQYCGARAQDFGAARHRSDGGSGAEEKSFSLTEAMG
;
A
#
# COMPACT_ATOMS: atom_id res chain seq x y z
N MET A 1 -32.43 2.59 -18.70
CA MET A 1 -31.49 1.49 -18.97
C MET A 1 -31.09 0.94 -17.61
N ALA A 2 -31.34 -0.31 -17.36
CA ALA A 2 -31.12 -0.93 -16.05
C ALA A 2 -29.60 -0.98 -15.76
N ALA A 3 -29.19 -0.46 -14.62
CA ALA A 3 -27.84 -0.61 -14.11
C ALA A 3 -27.55 -2.08 -13.88
N SER A 4 -26.49 -2.57 -14.48
CA SER A 4 -25.95 -3.93 -14.29
C SER A 4 -25.67 -4.14 -12.80
N GLY A 5 -26.35 -5.16 -12.23
CA GLY A 5 -26.34 -5.43 -10.80
C GLY A 5 -24.99 -5.84 -10.25
N GLN A 6 -24.15 -4.87 -9.89
CA GLN A 6 -23.13 -5.12 -8.90
C GLN A 6 -23.81 -5.19 -7.53
N PRO A 7 -23.42 -6.13 -6.65
CA PRO A 7 -23.96 -6.19 -5.31
C PRO A 7 -23.65 -4.87 -4.59
N GLY A 8 -24.69 -4.19 -4.10
CA GLY A 8 -24.52 -2.93 -3.38
C GLY A 8 -23.73 -3.15 -2.07
N VAL A 9 -22.81 -2.26 -1.77
CA VAL A 9 -22.14 -2.20 -0.46
C VAL A 9 -22.98 -1.31 0.45
N TYR A 10 -23.29 -1.79 1.65
CA TYR A 10 -24.07 -1.06 2.65
C TYR A 10 -23.29 -1.02 3.96
N LEU A 11 -23.19 0.17 4.55
CA LEU A 11 -22.68 0.35 5.91
C LEU A 11 -23.83 0.30 6.91
N LEU A 12 -23.77 -0.65 7.84
CA LEU A 12 -24.70 -0.70 8.96
C LEU A 12 -24.13 0.18 10.10
N GLN A 13 -24.81 1.27 10.40
CA GLN A 13 -24.43 2.17 11.50
C GLN A 13 -24.88 1.60 12.85
N GLU A 14 -24.28 2.07 13.95
CA GLU A 14 -24.57 1.62 15.32
C GLU A 14 -26.06 1.71 15.72
N LYS A 15 -26.79 2.64 15.14
CA LYS A 15 -28.24 2.83 15.39
C LYS A 15 -29.14 1.93 14.56
N GLY A 16 -28.56 1.08 13.72
CA GLY A 16 -29.31 0.16 12.83
C GLY A 16 -29.67 0.75 11.47
N ASP A 17 -29.27 1.97 11.17
CA ASP A 17 -29.49 2.60 9.86
C ASP A 17 -28.54 2.00 8.83
N LEU A 18 -29.06 1.73 7.63
CA LEU A 18 -28.28 1.26 6.47
C LEU A 18 -27.98 2.45 5.55
N VAL A 19 -26.69 2.69 5.29
CA VAL A 19 -26.22 3.69 4.35
C VAL A 19 -25.68 2.98 3.11
N GLU A 20 -26.26 3.26 1.95
CA GLU A 20 -25.72 2.77 0.70
C GLU A 20 -24.38 3.45 0.40
N MET A 21 -23.37 2.64 0.09
CA MET A 21 -22.03 3.08 -0.19
C MET A 21 -21.76 3.00 -1.69
N LEU A 22 -21.42 4.10 -2.30
CA LEU A 22 -21.10 4.18 -3.72
C LEU A 22 -19.59 4.15 -3.93
N GLU A 23 -19.13 3.31 -4.84
CA GLU A 23 -17.73 3.30 -5.25
C GLU A 23 -17.36 4.64 -5.89
N GLN A 24 -16.25 5.23 -5.44
CA GLN A 24 -15.74 6.48 -5.97
C GLN A 24 -14.23 6.35 -6.24
N PRO A 25 -13.76 6.83 -7.39
CA PRO A 25 -12.32 6.87 -7.63
C PRO A 25 -11.64 7.83 -6.63
N TYR A 26 -10.38 7.58 -6.35
CA TYR A 26 -9.58 8.50 -5.52
C TYR A 26 -9.41 9.85 -6.22
N ASP A 27 -9.51 10.93 -5.48
CA ASP A 27 -9.27 12.30 -5.98
C ASP A 27 -7.85 12.46 -6.53
N SER A 28 -6.88 11.80 -5.88
CA SER A 28 -5.49 11.82 -6.30
C SER A 28 -4.73 10.55 -5.86
N GLU A 29 -3.66 10.23 -6.57
CA GLU A 29 -2.70 9.19 -6.19
C GLU A 29 -2.10 9.47 -4.80
N ALA A 30 -1.78 10.74 -4.52
CA ALA A 30 -1.26 11.18 -3.24
C ALA A 30 -2.20 10.88 -2.04
N LEU A 31 -3.52 10.85 -2.28
CA LEU A 31 -4.48 10.45 -1.25
C LEU A 31 -4.32 8.96 -0.91
N LEU A 32 -4.27 8.09 -1.91
CA LEU A 32 -4.09 6.65 -1.71
C LEU A 32 -2.74 6.35 -1.06
N GLN A 33 -1.65 6.99 -1.53
CA GLN A 33 -0.33 6.88 -0.91
C GLN A 33 -0.33 7.27 0.57
N ARG A 34 -1.00 8.38 0.93
CA ARG A 34 -1.12 8.81 2.32
C ARG A 34 -1.90 7.80 3.16
N LEU A 35 -3.00 7.27 2.64
CA LEU A 35 -3.81 6.27 3.34
C LEU A 35 -3.01 5.00 3.62
N LEU A 36 -2.24 4.50 2.66
CA LEU A 36 -1.37 3.34 2.85
C LEU A 36 -0.31 3.58 3.94
N SER A 37 0.23 4.78 4.02
CA SER A 37 1.20 5.13 5.07
C SER A 37 0.57 5.14 6.46
N GLN A 38 -0.66 5.66 6.57
CA GLN A 38 -1.38 5.79 7.84
C GLN A 38 -2.07 4.49 8.25
N HIS A 39 -2.49 3.68 7.27
CA HIS A 39 -3.25 2.45 7.44
C HIS A 39 -2.62 1.31 6.62
N PRO A 40 -1.44 0.81 7.02
CA PRO A 40 -0.75 -0.26 6.27
C PRO A 40 -1.57 -1.55 6.13
N SER A 41 -2.58 -1.78 6.99
CA SER A 41 -3.51 -2.91 6.88
C SER A 41 -4.30 -2.93 5.55
N LEU A 42 -4.40 -1.78 4.85
CA LEU A 42 -4.95 -1.72 3.49
C LEU A 42 -4.14 -2.51 2.45
N LEU A 43 -2.92 -2.93 2.78
CA LEU A 43 -2.11 -3.81 1.93
C LEU A 43 -2.51 -5.30 2.05
N GLY A 44 -3.64 -5.62 2.67
CA GLY A 44 -4.26 -6.94 2.59
C GLY A 44 -3.40 -8.12 3.06
N GLY A 45 -2.66 -7.96 4.15
CA GLY A 45 -1.72 -8.98 4.61
C GLY A 45 -2.32 -10.37 4.81
N SER A 46 -3.59 -10.47 5.22
CA SER A 46 -4.32 -11.73 5.36
C SER A 46 -4.74 -12.36 4.01
N GLN A 47 -4.81 -11.58 2.95
CA GLN A 47 -5.08 -12.09 1.60
C GLN A 47 -3.80 -12.61 0.94
N ILE A 48 -2.65 -12.00 1.27
CA ILE A 48 -1.34 -12.46 0.79
C ILE A 48 -0.98 -13.80 1.43
N ASP A 49 -1.16 -13.92 2.73
CA ASP A 49 -0.90 -15.15 3.47
C ASP A 49 -1.99 -15.34 4.55
N PRO A 50 -3.01 -16.17 4.29
CA PRO A 50 -4.08 -16.43 5.25
C PRO A 50 -3.62 -17.16 6.51
N ASP A 51 -2.61 -18.03 6.40
CA ASP A 51 -2.10 -18.84 7.52
C ASP A 51 -1.19 -18.02 8.45
N SER A 52 -0.47 -17.06 7.88
CA SER A 52 0.40 -16.11 8.59
C SER A 52 0.20 -14.70 8.09
N PRO A 53 -0.89 -14.01 8.48
CA PRO A 53 -1.23 -12.68 7.97
C PRO A 53 -0.07 -11.70 8.06
N ARG A 54 0.29 -11.08 6.93
CA ARG A 54 1.41 -10.15 6.86
C ARG A 54 1.10 -8.88 7.64
N LYS A 55 2.04 -8.49 8.52
CA LYS A 55 2.07 -7.21 9.21
C LYS A 55 3.04 -6.30 8.49
N TRP A 56 2.79 -5.00 8.52
CA TRP A 56 3.56 -4.05 7.74
C TRP A 56 4.20 -2.98 8.62
N LEU A 57 5.51 -2.84 8.51
CA LEU A 57 6.29 -1.76 9.12
C LEU A 57 6.68 -0.78 8.02
N LEU A 58 6.14 0.42 8.04
CA LEU A 58 6.57 1.48 7.12
C LEU A 58 7.99 1.93 7.46
N ILE A 59 8.88 1.82 6.50
CA ILE A 59 10.28 2.25 6.61
C ILE A 59 10.42 3.69 6.14
N THR A 60 9.85 4.01 4.98
CA THR A 60 9.83 5.37 4.45
C THR A 60 8.84 5.50 3.30
N ARG A 61 8.41 6.73 3.05
CA ARG A 61 7.77 7.15 1.80
C ARG A 61 8.82 7.69 0.84
N GLU A 62 8.50 7.67 -0.46
CA GLU A 62 9.37 8.20 -1.52
C GLU A 62 10.83 7.70 -1.35
N CYS A 63 10.95 6.38 -1.27
CA CYS A 63 12.24 5.74 -1.01
C CYS A 63 13.15 5.82 -2.22
N GLY A 64 14.14 6.70 -2.16
CA GLY A 64 15.15 6.84 -3.19
C GLY A 64 15.96 5.56 -3.41
N ILE A 65 16.21 5.24 -4.67
CA ILE A 65 16.97 4.05 -5.08
C ILE A 65 18.24 4.51 -5.80
N PRO A 66 19.43 4.25 -5.21
CA PRO A 66 20.69 4.58 -5.84
C PRO A 66 20.95 3.64 -7.03
N VAL A 67 21.51 4.19 -8.11
CA VAL A 67 21.91 3.42 -9.32
C VAL A 67 23.34 2.93 -9.23
N GLU A 68 24.17 3.63 -8.42
CA GLU A 68 25.58 3.34 -8.22
C GLU A 68 25.89 3.33 -6.73
N GLN A 69 26.93 2.56 -6.35
CA GLN A 69 27.40 2.54 -4.98
C GLN A 69 27.85 3.97 -4.56
N ASN A 70 27.19 4.55 -3.56
CA ASN A 70 27.35 5.94 -3.13
C ASN A 70 26.88 7.02 -4.15
N GLY A 71 26.11 6.63 -5.18
CA GLY A 71 25.45 7.56 -6.09
C GLY A 71 24.23 8.23 -5.46
N GLY A 72 23.78 9.34 -6.04
CA GLY A 72 22.51 9.96 -5.68
C GLY A 72 21.32 9.11 -6.12
N ASP A 73 20.17 9.27 -5.43
CA ASP A 73 18.92 8.61 -5.78
C ASP A 73 18.44 9.12 -7.16
N ARG A 74 18.22 8.22 -8.09
CA ARG A 74 17.71 8.54 -9.44
C ARG A 74 16.22 8.33 -9.56
N TRP A 75 15.69 7.40 -8.79
CA TRP A 75 14.28 7.05 -8.75
C TRP A 75 13.83 6.94 -7.29
N ALA A 76 12.53 7.03 -7.07
CA ALA A 76 11.94 6.78 -5.77
C ALA A 76 10.74 5.86 -5.94
N VAL A 77 10.68 4.80 -5.13
CA VAL A 77 9.47 4.00 -4.96
C VAL A 77 8.54 4.71 -3.95
N ASP A 78 7.25 4.66 -4.18
CA ASP A 78 6.28 5.40 -3.36
C ASP A 78 6.37 5.03 -1.87
N HIS A 79 6.49 3.74 -1.56
CA HIS A 79 6.67 3.27 -0.18
C HIS A 79 7.62 2.08 -0.12
N LEU A 80 8.37 2.02 0.97
CA LEU A 80 9.10 0.84 1.41
C LEU A 80 8.51 0.37 2.73
N PHE A 81 8.00 -0.86 2.76
CA PHE A 81 7.60 -1.56 3.98
C PHE A 81 8.50 -2.77 4.22
N PHE A 82 8.54 -3.23 5.47
CA PHE A 82 9.02 -4.56 5.79
C PHE A 82 7.88 -5.35 6.46
N ASP A 83 7.84 -6.65 6.23
CA ASP A 83 6.93 -7.53 6.97
C ASP A 83 7.63 -8.14 8.20
N GLN A 84 6.89 -8.94 8.98
CA GLN A 84 7.41 -9.60 10.20
C GLN A 84 8.55 -10.59 9.91
N ASP A 85 8.65 -11.11 8.69
CA ASP A 85 9.74 -11.99 8.24
C ASP A 85 10.93 -11.18 7.68
N ALA A 86 10.92 -9.86 7.88
CA ALA A 86 11.94 -8.94 7.40
C ALA A 86 12.09 -8.92 5.87
N ILE A 87 11.01 -9.18 5.14
CA ILE A 87 10.99 -9.14 3.66
C ILE A 87 10.75 -7.69 3.22
N PRO A 88 11.71 -7.08 2.48
CA PRO A 88 11.51 -5.77 1.90
C PRO A 88 10.39 -5.79 0.87
N THR A 89 9.41 -4.91 1.03
CA THR A 89 8.25 -4.77 0.16
C THR A 89 8.21 -3.38 -0.45
N LEU A 90 8.49 -3.32 -1.75
CA LEU A 90 8.44 -2.10 -2.54
C LEU A 90 7.01 -1.93 -3.04
N VAL A 91 6.41 -0.79 -2.74
CA VAL A 91 5.01 -0.51 -3.10
C VAL A 91 4.96 0.67 -4.05
N GLU A 92 4.40 0.44 -5.21
CA GLU A 92 4.10 1.47 -6.22
C GLU A 92 2.60 1.64 -6.33
N VAL A 93 2.15 2.89 -6.23
CA VAL A 93 0.74 3.26 -6.23
C VAL A 93 0.39 3.95 -7.53
N LYS A 94 -0.67 3.50 -8.18
CA LYS A 94 -1.19 4.15 -9.39
C LYS A 94 -2.71 4.18 -9.36
N ARG A 95 -3.28 5.18 -10.02
CA ARG A 95 -4.71 5.19 -10.30
C ARG A 95 -4.99 4.41 -11.57
N SER A 96 -6.11 3.72 -11.64
CA SER A 96 -6.56 2.99 -12.84
C SER A 96 -6.66 3.88 -14.08
N THR A 97 -6.90 5.18 -13.86
CA THR A 97 -6.92 6.21 -14.92
C THR A 97 -5.54 6.56 -15.47
N ASP A 98 -4.45 6.17 -14.81
CA ASP A 98 -3.09 6.41 -15.31
C ASP A 98 -2.73 5.36 -16.37
N THR A 99 -2.60 5.81 -17.62
CA THR A 99 -2.27 4.94 -18.76
C THR A 99 -0.88 4.30 -18.67
N ARG A 100 0.03 4.87 -17.84
CA ARG A 100 1.38 4.36 -17.61
C ARG A 100 1.41 3.07 -16.80
N ILE A 101 0.34 2.75 -16.05
CA ILE A 101 0.23 1.58 -15.17
C ILE A 101 0.51 0.25 -15.90
N ARG A 102 0.38 0.20 -17.22
CA ARG A 102 0.46 -1.05 -18.01
C ARG A 102 1.88 -1.47 -18.38
N ARG A 103 2.80 -0.53 -18.63
CA ARG A 103 4.15 -0.85 -19.12
C ARG A 103 5.25 -0.12 -18.36
N GLU A 104 5.12 1.19 -18.18
CA GLU A 104 6.16 2.00 -17.54
C GLU A 104 6.34 1.61 -16.09
N VAL A 105 5.23 1.40 -15.36
CA VAL A 105 5.26 1.05 -13.94
C VAL A 105 5.89 -0.32 -13.70
N VAL A 106 5.63 -1.30 -14.58
CA VAL A 106 6.26 -2.62 -14.48
C VAL A 106 7.77 -2.52 -14.71
N GLY A 107 8.20 -1.82 -15.76
CA GLY A 107 9.61 -1.58 -16.03
C GLY A 107 10.31 -0.87 -14.88
N GLN A 108 9.67 0.17 -14.33
CA GLN A 108 10.14 0.92 -13.18
C GLN A 108 10.33 0.04 -11.94
N MET A 109 9.35 -0.81 -11.61
CA MET A 109 9.43 -1.72 -10.47
C MET A 109 10.53 -2.77 -10.63
N LEU A 110 10.77 -3.26 -11.84
CA LEU A 110 11.88 -4.19 -12.12
C LEU A 110 13.24 -3.49 -11.99
N ASP A 111 13.36 -2.25 -12.44
CA ASP A 111 14.55 -1.43 -12.22
C ASP A 111 14.80 -1.19 -10.73
N TYR A 112 13.74 -0.93 -9.96
CA TYR A 112 13.83 -0.77 -8.51
C TYR A 112 14.32 -2.07 -7.85
N ALA A 113 13.72 -3.21 -8.21
CA ALA A 113 14.11 -4.50 -7.69
C ALA A 113 15.58 -4.81 -7.95
N ALA A 114 16.03 -4.63 -9.19
CA ALA A 114 17.40 -4.92 -9.60
C ALA A 114 18.42 -4.05 -8.84
N ASN A 115 18.11 -2.78 -8.61
CA ASN A 115 19.03 -1.85 -7.96
C ASN A 115 19.00 -1.95 -6.43
N CYS A 116 17.83 -2.16 -5.81
CA CYS A 116 17.72 -2.23 -4.34
C CYS A 116 18.48 -3.42 -3.77
N ILE A 117 18.48 -4.56 -4.43
CA ILE A 117 19.21 -5.78 -4.01
C ILE A 117 20.70 -5.50 -3.93
N VAL A 118 21.25 -4.71 -4.85
CA VAL A 118 22.70 -4.47 -4.97
C VAL A 118 23.14 -3.26 -4.15
N HIS A 119 22.34 -2.20 -4.09
CA HIS A 119 22.80 -0.87 -3.69
C HIS A 119 22.21 -0.33 -2.38
N TRP A 120 21.32 -1.05 -1.69
CA TRP A 120 20.77 -0.57 -0.42
C TRP A 120 21.60 -1.03 0.79
N PRO A 121 22.44 -0.14 1.39
CA PRO A 121 23.10 -0.42 2.63
C PRO A 121 22.07 -0.49 3.77
N ILE A 122 22.23 -1.48 4.65
CA ILE A 122 21.29 -1.67 5.78
C ILE A 122 21.27 -0.44 6.72
N GLU A 123 22.41 0.24 6.85
CA GLU A 123 22.56 1.46 7.65
C GLU A 123 21.66 2.59 7.10
N THR A 124 21.61 2.73 5.77
CA THR A 124 20.74 3.70 5.10
C THR A 124 19.27 3.40 5.34
N LEU A 125 18.86 2.13 5.30
CA LEU A 125 17.48 1.73 5.57
C LEU A 125 17.08 2.01 7.02
N ARG A 126 17.98 1.75 7.98
CA ARG A 126 17.77 2.12 9.40
C ARG A 126 17.60 3.62 9.57
N GLN A 127 18.48 4.40 8.97
CA GLN A 127 18.39 5.86 9.05
C GLN A 127 17.08 6.39 8.44
N ARG A 128 16.61 5.81 7.34
CA ARG A 128 15.31 6.17 6.74
C ARG A 128 14.15 5.83 7.68
N PHE A 129 14.21 4.67 8.33
CA PHE A 129 13.21 4.30 9.35
C PHE A 129 13.22 5.26 10.54
N ASP A 130 14.39 5.62 11.06
CA ASP A 130 14.52 6.58 12.15
C ASP A 130 13.98 7.96 11.76
N THR A 131 14.24 8.39 10.53
CA THR A 131 13.71 9.64 9.96
C THR A 131 12.18 9.59 9.84
N GLN A 132 11.62 8.48 9.35
CA GLN A 132 10.17 8.30 9.25
C GLN A 132 9.53 8.32 10.64
N CYS A 133 10.14 7.65 11.62
CA CYS A 133 9.66 7.69 13.00
C CYS A 133 9.66 9.12 13.58
N ALA A 134 10.69 9.91 13.27
CA ALA A 134 10.73 11.32 13.69
C ALA A 134 9.61 12.15 13.04
N ILE A 135 9.31 11.94 11.77
CA ILE A 135 8.17 12.58 11.07
C ILE A 135 6.85 12.19 11.75
N ASP A 136 6.69 10.90 12.09
CA ASP A 136 5.49 10.36 12.74
C ASP A 136 5.44 10.67 14.25
N GLN A 137 6.45 11.36 14.81
CA GLN A 137 6.60 11.66 16.23
C GLN A 137 6.60 10.41 17.12
N GLN A 138 7.24 9.33 16.65
CA GLN A 138 7.35 8.04 17.33
C GLN A 138 8.80 7.72 17.67
N ASN A 139 8.99 6.95 18.75
CA ASN A 139 10.31 6.42 19.09
C ASN A 139 10.61 5.19 18.21
N PRO A 140 11.71 5.16 17.42
CA PRO A 140 12.01 4.05 16.52
C PRO A 140 12.23 2.71 17.26
N VAL A 141 12.82 2.73 18.46
CA VAL A 141 13.04 1.51 19.25
C VAL A 141 11.72 0.92 19.72
N GLU A 142 10.82 1.76 20.25
CA GLU A 142 9.49 1.34 20.72
C GLU A 142 8.61 0.88 19.55
N ARG A 143 8.62 1.61 18.42
CA ARG A 143 7.86 1.25 17.23
C ARG A 143 8.28 -0.10 16.68
N LEU A 144 9.60 -0.35 16.56
CA LEU A 144 10.11 -1.63 16.10
C LEU A 144 9.81 -2.74 17.09
N ALA A 145 9.98 -2.52 18.40
CA ALA A 145 9.64 -3.50 19.44
C ALA A 145 8.14 -3.86 19.42
N ALA A 146 7.26 -2.87 19.31
CA ALA A 146 5.82 -3.09 19.20
C ALA A 146 5.43 -3.90 17.95
N PHE A 147 6.15 -3.69 16.84
CA PHE A 147 5.94 -4.44 15.60
C PHE A 147 6.39 -5.89 15.71
N LEU A 148 7.56 -6.15 16.31
CA LEU A 148 8.16 -7.49 16.42
C LEU A 148 7.53 -8.34 17.54
N GLY A 149 6.99 -7.71 18.58
CA GLY A 149 6.57 -8.41 19.80
C GLY A 149 7.77 -9.07 20.51
N ASP A 150 7.50 -10.20 21.16
CA ASP A 150 8.51 -10.94 21.94
C ASP A 150 9.30 -11.96 21.09
N GLU A 151 8.94 -12.12 19.82
CA GLU A 151 9.44 -13.22 19.00
C GLU A 151 10.83 -12.96 18.41
N GLN A 152 11.21 -11.68 18.24
CA GLN A 152 12.45 -11.33 17.54
C GLN A 152 13.12 -10.09 18.14
N THR A 153 14.45 -10.11 18.20
CA THR A 153 15.24 -8.94 18.60
C THR A 153 15.41 -7.95 17.46
N SER A 154 15.50 -6.66 17.77
CA SER A 154 15.77 -5.61 16.79
C SER A 154 17.02 -5.88 15.94
N GLY A 155 18.10 -6.36 16.56
CA GLY A 155 19.33 -6.72 15.84
C GLY A 155 19.14 -7.89 14.88
N GLY A 156 18.42 -8.91 15.31
CA GLY A 156 18.06 -10.07 14.48
C GLY A 156 17.21 -9.69 13.27
N PHE A 157 16.23 -8.80 13.48
CA PHE A 157 15.38 -8.30 12.41
C PHE A 157 16.19 -7.60 11.29
N TRP A 158 17.03 -6.65 11.65
CA TRP A 158 17.85 -5.93 10.67
C TRP A 158 18.86 -6.83 9.96
N GLN A 159 19.38 -7.84 10.65
CA GLN A 159 20.24 -8.86 10.02
C GLN A 159 19.44 -9.71 9.02
N ALA A 160 18.20 -10.07 9.35
CA ALA A 160 17.31 -10.80 8.44
C ALA A 160 16.95 -9.95 7.21
N VAL A 161 16.66 -8.64 7.36
CA VAL A 161 16.47 -7.72 6.22
C VAL A 161 17.68 -7.75 5.28
N LYS A 162 18.90 -7.64 5.84
CA LYS A 162 20.13 -7.71 5.04
C LYS A 162 20.26 -9.04 4.29
N THR A 163 19.97 -10.15 4.97
CA THR A 163 20.03 -11.48 4.36
C THR A 163 19.00 -11.63 3.25
N ASN A 164 17.77 -11.19 3.46
CA ASN A 164 16.71 -11.25 2.46
C ASN A 164 17.05 -10.40 1.23
N LEU A 165 17.55 -9.18 1.40
CA LEU A 165 18.02 -8.35 0.30
C LEU A 165 19.12 -9.04 -0.51
N GLN A 166 20.14 -9.58 0.15
CA GLN A 166 21.24 -10.28 -0.52
C GLN A 166 20.81 -11.54 -1.26
N ALA A 167 19.76 -12.20 -0.76
CA ALA A 167 19.17 -13.37 -1.39
C ALA A 167 18.20 -13.00 -2.53
N GLY A 168 17.91 -11.71 -2.76
CA GLY A 168 16.87 -11.29 -3.71
C GLY A 168 15.44 -11.60 -3.23
N LYS A 169 15.27 -11.93 -1.93
CA LYS A 169 13.97 -12.18 -1.33
C LYS A 169 13.31 -10.85 -0.99
N ILE A 170 12.60 -10.31 -1.95
CA ILE A 170 11.87 -9.05 -1.88
C ILE A 170 10.44 -9.24 -2.39
N ARG A 171 9.57 -8.29 -2.09
CA ARG A 171 8.21 -8.25 -2.63
C ARG A 171 8.00 -6.96 -3.41
N LEU A 172 7.44 -7.09 -4.61
CA LEU A 172 7.00 -5.99 -5.47
C LEU A 172 5.48 -5.94 -5.44
N LEU A 173 4.93 -4.82 -4.99
CA LEU A 173 3.51 -4.68 -4.76
C LEU A 173 2.95 -3.52 -5.57
N PHE A 174 2.12 -3.82 -6.55
CA PHE A 174 1.36 -2.83 -7.31
C PHE A 174 0.04 -2.55 -6.59
N VAL A 175 -0.25 -1.30 -6.29
CA VAL A 175 -1.50 -0.89 -5.64
C VAL A 175 -2.25 0.10 -6.51
N ALA A 176 -3.53 -0.18 -6.75
CA ALA A 176 -4.42 0.74 -7.48
C ALA A 176 -5.85 0.65 -6.95
N ASP A 177 -6.70 1.60 -7.35
CA ASP A 177 -8.15 1.52 -7.16
C ASP A 177 -8.76 0.36 -7.97
N GLU A 178 -8.24 0.10 -9.16
CA GLU A 178 -8.60 -1.03 -10.02
C GLU A 178 -7.35 -1.51 -10.76
N ILE A 179 -7.10 -2.81 -10.79
CA ILE A 179 -5.97 -3.42 -11.51
C ILE A 179 -6.42 -3.81 -12.92
N PRO A 180 -5.88 -3.16 -13.96
CA PRO A 180 -6.21 -3.52 -15.33
C PRO A 180 -5.85 -4.98 -15.65
N THR A 181 -6.67 -5.65 -16.47
CA THR A 181 -6.47 -7.06 -16.84
C THR A 181 -5.09 -7.33 -17.41
N GLU A 182 -4.53 -6.38 -18.17
CA GLU A 182 -3.18 -6.50 -18.73
C GLU A 182 -2.10 -6.51 -17.65
N LEU A 183 -2.23 -5.65 -16.62
CA LEU A 183 -1.30 -5.65 -15.50
C LEU A 183 -1.43 -6.92 -14.68
N ARG A 184 -2.65 -7.39 -14.42
CA ARG A 184 -2.91 -8.66 -13.73
C ARG A 184 -2.15 -9.82 -14.36
N ARG A 185 -2.26 -9.99 -15.69
CA ARG A 185 -1.56 -11.04 -16.44
C ARG A 185 -0.02 -10.93 -16.35
N VAL A 186 0.50 -9.70 -16.36
CA VAL A 186 1.94 -9.47 -16.21
C VAL A 186 2.39 -9.83 -14.79
N VAL A 187 1.64 -9.43 -13.76
CA VAL A 187 1.93 -9.78 -12.36
C VAL A 187 1.92 -11.28 -12.15
N GLU A 188 0.88 -11.99 -12.60
CA GLU A 188 0.79 -13.46 -12.52
C GLU A 188 1.98 -14.14 -13.23
N PHE A 189 2.35 -13.66 -14.42
CA PHE A 189 3.50 -14.18 -15.15
C PHE A 189 4.81 -13.95 -14.40
N LEU A 190 5.03 -12.72 -13.90
CA LEU A 190 6.26 -12.38 -13.17
C LEU A 190 6.36 -13.17 -11.88
N ASN A 191 5.26 -13.29 -11.12
CA ASN A 191 5.24 -14.05 -9.88
C ASN A 191 5.60 -15.54 -10.10
N GLY A 192 5.20 -16.11 -11.24
CA GLY A 192 5.56 -17.47 -11.60
C GLY A 192 7.00 -17.64 -12.14
N GLN A 193 7.70 -16.55 -12.47
CA GLN A 193 9.06 -16.60 -13.02
C GLN A 193 10.12 -16.05 -12.07
N MET A 194 9.75 -15.21 -11.09
CA MET A 194 10.68 -14.50 -10.21
C MET A 194 10.76 -15.21 -8.85
N ASP A 195 11.69 -16.14 -8.69
CA ASP A 195 11.98 -16.78 -7.40
C ASP A 195 13.41 -16.37 -6.97
N PRO A 196 13.62 -15.87 -5.75
CA PRO A 196 12.71 -15.80 -4.60
C PRO A 196 11.91 -14.48 -4.44
N ALA A 197 11.89 -13.62 -5.44
CA ALA A 197 11.10 -12.40 -5.39
C ALA A 197 9.61 -12.67 -5.65
N GLU A 198 8.73 -12.04 -4.87
CA GLU A 198 7.28 -12.11 -5.04
C GLU A 198 6.77 -10.88 -5.79
N VAL A 199 5.84 -11.06 -6.71
CA VAL A 199 5.20 -9.96 -7.46
C VAL A 199 3.70 -10.05 -7.29
N LEU A 200 3.10 -9.05 -6.67
CA LEU A 200 1.68 -9.03 -6.30
C LEU A 200 1.01 -7.73 -6.77
N ALA A 201 -0.31 -7.78 -6.92
CA ALA A 201 -1.14 -6.62 -7.16
C ALA A 201 -2.33 -6.60 -6.19
N ILE A 202 -2.66 -5.41 -5.66
CA ILE A 202 -3.76 -5.21 -4.71
C ILE A 202 -4.65 -4.08 -5.19
N GLU A 203 -5.96 -4.34 -5.21
CA GLU A 203 -6.97 -3.31 -5.41
C GLU A 203 -7.41 -2.75 -4.06
N VAL A 204 -7.37 -1.42 -3.92
CA VAL A 204 -7.90 -0.72 -2.75
C VAL A 204 -8.99 0.23 -3.22
N ARG A 205 -10.25 -0.19 -3.12
CA ARG A 205 -11.40 0.57 -3.58
C ARG A 205 -11.91 1.50 -2.49
N GLN A 206 -12.28 2.72 -2.87
CA GLN A 206 -12.90 3.69 -1.99
C GLN A 206 -14.42 3.68 -2.18
N TYR A 207 -15.14 3.64 -1.06
CA TYR A 207 -16.59 3.78 -1.05
C TYR A 207 -16.99 4.97 -0.19
N CYS A 208 -17.93 5.77 -0.67
CA CYS A 208 -18.47 6.93 0.06
C CYS A 208 -19.97 6.72 0.26
N GLY A 209 -20.47 7.09 1.44
CA GLY A 209 -21.91 7.06 1.72
C GLY A 209 -22.66 8.02 0.80
N ALA A 210 -23.78 7.58 0.22
CA ALA A 210 -24.65 8.46 -0.52
C ALA A 210 -25.15 9.60 0.41
N ARG A 211 -24.79 10.83 0.11
CA ARG A 211 -25.28 11.98 0.88
C ARG A 211 -26.80 12.05 0.69
N ALA A 212 -27.56 12.09 1.79
CA ALA A 212 -28.99 12.34 1.79
C ALA A 212 -29.41 13.71 1.18
N GLN A 213 -28.49 14.41 0.51
CA GLN A 213 -28.72 15.76 -0.04
C GLN A 213 -29.09 15.81 -1.51
N ASP A 214 -29.02 14.72 -2.26
CA ASP A 214 -29.40 14.72 -3.67
C ASP A 214 -30.88 14.40 -3.93
N PHE A 215 -31.66 14.18 -2.87
CA PHE A 215 -33.12 14.03 -2.96
C PHE A 215 -33.85 15.23 -2.36
N GLY A 216 -33.80 16.37 -3.02
CA GLY A 216 -34.68 17.46 -2.59
C GLY A 216 -34.26 18.84 -3.04
N ALA A 217 -34.89 19.31 -4.10
CA ALA A 217 -34.89 20.71 -4.47
C ALA A 217 -35.31 21.60 -3.31
N ALA A 218 -34.56 22.68 -3.12
CA ALA A 218 -34.94 23.92 -2.49
C ALA A 218 -35.62 23.88 -1.12
N ARG A 219 -34.85 24.13 -0.06
CA ARG A 219 -35.24 25.10 0.99
C ARG A 219 -34.02 25.63 1.71
N HIS A 220 -33.84 26.95 1.65
CA HIS A 220 -32.97 27.75 2.47
C HIS A 220 -33.06 27.39 3.96
N ARG A 221 -31.90 27.16 4.62
CA ARG A 221 -31.52 27.87 5.86
C ARG A 221 -30.13 27.41 6.31
N SER A 222 -29.34 28.41 6.62
CA SER A 222 -28.07 28.36 7.32
C SER A 222 -28.16 27.59 8.62
N ASP A 223 -27.26 26.61 8.86
CA ASP A 223 -26.61 26.44 10.15
C ASP A 223 -25.40 25.51 9.96
N GLY A 224 -24.26 25.93 10.53
CA GLY A 224 -22.99 25.24 10.39
C GLY A 224 -22.95 23.95 11.22
N GLY A 225 -22.66 22.87 10.54
CA GLY A 225 -22.30 21.60 11.14
C GLY A 225 -21.30 20.90 10.23
N SER A 226 -20.05 20.81 10.68
CA SER A 226 -19.01 20.02 10.02
C SER A 226 -19.36 18.53 10.13
N GLY A 227 -20.10 17.99 9.17
CA GLY A 227 -20.29 16.56 9.04
C GLY A 227 -19.02 15.94 8.45
N ALA A 228 -18.32 15.14 9.25
CA ALA A 228 -17.24 14.31 8.75
C ALA A 228 -17.82 13.33 7.72
N GLU A 229 -17.25 13.31 6.51
CA GLU A 229 -17.59 12.30 5.51
C GLU A 229 -17.13 10.92 6.02
N GLU A 230 -18.06 10.01 6.23
CA GLU A 230 -17.72 8.60 6.47
C GLU A 230 -17.25 7.98 5.16
N LYS A 231 -15.96 7.64 5.12
CA LYS A 231 -15.34 6.90 4.01
C LYS A 231 -15.04 5.49 4.48
N SER A 232 -15.44 4.51 3.71
CA SER A 232 -15.04 3.11 3.91
C SER A 232 -14.14 2.64 2.77
N PHE A 233 -13.25 1.71 3.07
CA PHE A 233 -12.33 1.13 2.10
C PHE A 233 -12.54 -0.36 2.05
N SER A 234 -12.50 -0.95 0.87
CA SER A 234 -12.49 -2.40 0.70
C SER A 234 -11.25 -2.84 -0.04
N LEU A 235 -10.73 -3.99 0.37
CA LEU A 235 -9.71 -4.74 -0.33
C LEU A 235 -10.43 -5.73 -1.24
N THR A 236 -10.08 -5.71 -2.51
CA THR A 236 -10.48 -6.72 -3.48
C THR A 236 -9.24 -7.52 -3.80
N GLU A 237 -9.25 -8.76 -3.52
CA GLU A 237 -8.27 -9.81 -3.85
C GLU A 237 -6.80 -9.40 -4.05
N ALA A 238 -5.89 -9.90 -3.20
CA ALA A 238 -4.47 -9.92 -3.51
C ALA A 238 -4.22 -11.01 -4.55
N MET A 239 -3.62 -10.62 -5.69
CA MET A 239 -3.32 -11.53 -6.79
C MET A 239 -1.82 -11.73 -6.89
N GLY A 240 -1.40 -12.98 -6.90
CA GLY A 240 -0.05 -13.42 -7.07
C GLY A 240 0.04 -14.66 -7.94
#